data_8dc7f634f5572db298eb60e76d84268b
#
_entry.id   8dc7f634f5572db298eb60e76d84268b
#
_cell.length_a   1.000
_cell.length_b   1.000
_cell.length_c   1.000
_cell.angle_alpha   90.00
_cell.angle_beta   90.00
_cell.angle_gamma   90.00
#
_symmetry.space_group_name_H-M   'P 1'
#
loop_
_entity.id
_entity.type
_entity.pdbx_description
1 polymer ?
#
loop_
_entity_poly.entity_id
_entity_poly.type
_entity_poly.pdbx_seq_one_letter_code
_entity_poly.pdbx_strand_id
1 'polypeptide(L)'
;LGIQVKLVRVAVVAGLARAASAIVPFALLGAMLAPRPALAADEEEPEAFARVVVDAADLRSGPGVSYRTIYAAHRGETFALDGRTGSGFWLRVILPDGRAAYALGDEVQPFAVSAGEDGPSRPGLFAPPPLEGSRGGLTLVGGLLSIPVVGNAIQRFGYVEARPSIVVHKSVSLEGFVGDGLTSDGTQLLYGGGVGLYLAPSWVVCPFVGLAAGGLSVFPNADSFVLKREDLYVARAGGGILFALRNRILVRLEATNLSIFSAEAYKNAQTYAGGLGVYF
;
A
#
# COMPACT_ATOMS: atom_id res chain seq x y z
N LEU A 1 -0.79 -7.63 46.57
CA LEU A 1 -1.31 -7.10 45.27
C LEU A 1 -0.37 -6.10 44.61
N GLY A 2 0.48 -5.39 45.37
CA GLY A 2 1.39 -4.35 44.85
C GLY A 2 2.64 -4.84 44.11
N ILE A 3 3.11 -6.05 44.39
CA ILE A 3 4.35 -6.62 43.82
C ILE A 3 4.14 -7.17 42.42
N GLN A 4 2.98 -7.75 42.14
CA GLN A 4 2.63 -8.27 40.79
C GLN A 4 2.54 -7.19 39.72
N VAL A 5 1.99 -6.04 40.04
CA VAL A 5 1.83 -4.90 39.10
C VAL A 5 3.19 -4.28 38.73
N LYS A 6 4.16 -4.29 39.65
CA LYS A 6 5.51 -3.76 39.36
C LYS A 6 6.32 -4.67 38.43
N LEU A 7 6.19 -6.00 38.56
CA LEU A 7 6.88 -6.96 37.68
C LEU A 7 6.36 -6.93 36.25
N VAL A 8 5.04 -6.77 36.06
CA VAL A 8 4.46 -6.64 34.71
C VAL A 8 4.90 -5.35 34.01
N ARG A 9 5.01 -4.24 34.75
CA ARG A 9 5.51 -2.96 34.18
C ARG A 9 6.98 -3.04 33.74
N VAL A 10 7.83 -3.70 34.48
CA VAL A 10 9.24 -3.85 34.13
C VAL A 10 9.43 -4.77 32.91
N ALA A 11 8.63 -5.83 32.79
CA ALA A 11 8.70 -6.74 31.65
C ALA A 11 8.22 -6.10 30.34
N VAL A 12 7.17 -5.26 30.38
CA VAL A 12 6.66 -4.54 29.20
C VAL A 12 7.68 -3.51 28.69
N VAL A 13 8.33 -2.76 29.60
CA VAL A 13 9.35 -1.78 29.23
C VAL A 13 10.61 -2.46 28.66
N ALA A 14 11.04 -3.60 29.23
CA ALA A 14 12.18 -4.36 28.72
C ALA A 14 11.90 -5.01 27.35
N GLY A 15 10.67 -5.44 27.09
CA GLY A 15 10.23 -5.97 25.82
C GLY A 15 10.24 -4.91 24.70
N LEU A 16 9.74 -3.73 24.98
CA LEU A 16 9.76 -2.59 24.05
C LEU A 16 11.19 -2.10 23.73
N ALA A 17 12.08 -2.09 24.72
CA ALA A 17 13.48 -1.70 24.52
C ALA A 17 14.27 -2.69 23.63
N ARG A 18 13.98 -3.99 23.68
CA ARG A 18 14.58 -5.00 22.81
C ARG A 18 13.98 -5.01 21.40
N ALA A 19 12.70 -4.71 21.26
CA ALA A 19 12.06 -4.52 19.95
C ALA A 19 12.65 -3.32 19.20
N ALA A 20 12.98 -2.23 19.88
CA ALA A 20 13.63 -1.06 19.31
C ALA A 20 15.04 -1.37 18.75
N SER A 21 15.81 -2.27 19.38
CA SER A 21 17.14 -2.67 18.93
C SER A 21 17.14 -3.48 17.63
N ALA A 22 16.05 -4.19 17.32
CA ALA A 22 15.92 -4.95 16.07
C ALA A 22 15.44 -4.08 14.89
N ILE A 23 14.84 -2.93 15.17
CA ILE A 23 14.29 -2.01 14.15
C ILE A 23 15.37 -1.04 13.62
N VAL A 24 16.36 -0.69 14.45
CA VAL A 24 17.42 0.29 14.10
C VAL A 24 18.21 -0.07 12.84
N PRO A 25 18.66 -1.32 12.58
CA PRO A 25 19.40 -1.64 11.37
C PRO A 25 18.56 -1.57 10.09
N PHE A 26 17.23 -1.75 10.17
CA PHE A 26 16.32 -1.66 9.02
C PHE A 26 16.02 -0.21 8.63
N ALA A 27 15.95 0.70 9.58
CA ALA A 27 15.75 2.13 9.32
C ALA A 27 16.97 2.76 8.62
N LEU A 28 18.19 2.31 8.96
CA LEU A 28 19.43 2.80 8.31
C LEU A 28 19.55 2.32 6.85
N LEU A 29 19.08 1.11 6.52
CA LEU A 29 19.11 0.60 5.15
C LEU A 29 18.12 1.36 4.24
N GLY A 30 16.97 1.77 4.78
CA GLY A 30 15.99 2.59 4.07
C GLY A 30 16.48 4.00 3.73
N ALA A 31 17.33 4.58 4.57
CA ALA A 31 17.88 5.91 4.36
C ALA A 31 18.95 5.95 3.23
N MET A 32 19.60 4.83 2.93
CA MET A 32 20.57 4.74 1.82
C MET A 32 19.94 4.53 0.45
N LEU A 33 18.69 4.06 0.40
CA LEU A 33 17.91 3.80 -0.82
C LEU A 33 16.92 4.92 -1.15
N ALA A 34 16.92 6.02 -0.40
CA ALA A 34 16.08 7.16 -0.70
C ALA A 34 16.48 7.74 -2.06
N PRO A 35 15.60 7.77 -3.06
CA PRO A 35 15.87 8.51 -4.29
C PRO A 35 16.12 9.97 -3.87
N ARG A 36 17.22 10.56 -4.39
CA ARG A 36 17.40 12.01 -4.29
C ARG A 36 16.11 12.66 -4.78
N PRO A 37 15.60 13.72 -4.09
CA PRO A 37 14.51 14.47 -4.66
C PRO A 37 14.97 14.91 -6.05
N ALA A 38 14.32 14.41 -7.10
CA ALA A 38 14.42 15.00 -8.41
C ALA A 38 14.04 16.47 -8.21
N LEU A 39 14.96 17.36 -8.54
CA LEU A 39 14.65 18.78 -8.70
C LEU A 39 13.36 18.80 -9.52
N ALA A 40 12.36 19.53 -9.04
CA ALA A 40 11.05 19.64 -9.63
C ALA A 40 11.23 19.72 -11.16
N ALA A 41 10.84 18.66 -11.86
CA ALA A 41 10.51 18.77 -13.25
C ALA A 41 9.37 19.78 -13.26
N ASP A 42 9.46 20.82 -14.07
CA ASP A 42 8.35 21.71 -14.36
C ASP A 42 7.15 20.80 -14.56
N GLU A 43 6.10 20.97 -13.74
CA GLU A 43 4.82 20.31 -13.95
C GLU A 43 4.35 20.84 -15.31
N GLU A 44 4.58 20.07 -16.37
CA GLU A 44 3.99 20.35 -17.66
C GLU A 44 2.48 20.41 -17.43
N GLU A 45 1.89 21.60 -17.61
CA GLU A 45 0.45 21.78 -17.51
C GLU A 45 -0.21 20.75 -18.44
N PRO A 46 -1.24 20.02 -17.96
CA PRO A 46 -1.89 19.00 -18.75
C PRO A 46 -2.41 19.60 -20.05
N GLU A 47 -1.96 19.07 -21.18
CA GLU A 47 -2.48 19.50 -22.47
C GLU A 47 -3.97 19.17 -22.56
N ALA A 48 -4.79 20.20 -22.67
CA ALA A 48 -6.22 20.06 -22.82
C ALA A 48 -6.60 19.97 -24.31
N PHE A 49 -7.49 19.05 -24.63
CA PHE A 49 -8.02 18.84 -25.97
C PHE A 49 -9.54 18.93 -25.97
N ALA A 50 -10.11 19.21 -27.13
CA ALA A 50 -11.54 19.18 -27.37
C ALA A 50 -11.85 18.23 -28.53
N ARG A 51 -12.73 17.25 -28.31
CA ARG A 51 -13.20 16.28 -29.30
C ARG A 51 -14.59 16.67 -29.79
N VAL A 52 -14.82 16.69 -31.10
CA VAL A 52 -16.13 16.93 -31.71
C VAL A 52 -17.05 15.74 -31.44
N VAL A 53 -18.22 16.00 -30.85
CA VAL A 53 -19.22 14.97 -30.47
C VAL A 53 -20.47 14.99 -31.36
N VAL A 54 -20.65 16.02 -32.18
CA VAL A 54 -21.72 16.12 -33.17
C VAL A 54 -21.22 15.69 -34.56
N ASP A 55 -22.12 15.41 -35.50
CA ASP A 55 -21.74 14.93 -36.83
C ASP A 55 -20.95 15.97 -37.63
N ALA A 56 -21.27 17.27 -37.47
CA ALA A 56 -20.53 18.37 -38.00
C ALA A 56 -20.57 19.55 -37.02
N ALA A 57 -19.44 20.20 -36.81
CA ALA A 57 -19.28 21.38 -35.98
C ALA A 57 -18.64 22.50 -36.76
N ASP A 58 -19.21 23.69 -36.68
CA ASP A 58 -18.70 24.91 -37.33
C ASP A 58 -17.69 25.62 -36.44
N LEU A 59 -16.40 25.45 -36.72
CA LEU A 59 -15.36 26.21 -36.02
C LEU A 59 -15.23 27.61 -36.61
N ARG A 60 -15.41 28.63 -35.79
CA ARG A 60 -15.57 30.03 -36.21
C ARG A 60 -14.34 30.87 -35.92
N SER A 61 -14.24 32.01 -36.61
CA SER A 61 -13.12 32.97 -36.44
C SER A 61 -13.20 33.77 -35.12
N GLY A 62 -14.29 33.67 -34.36
CA GLY A 62 -14.51 34.37 -33.10
C GLY A 62 -15.63 33.74 -32.30
N PRO A 63 -15.75 34.11 -30.98
CA PRO A 63 -16.69 33.50 -30.03
C PRO A 63 -18.12 34.02 -30.22
N GLY A 64 -18.80 33.57 -31.25
CA GLY A 64 -20.19 33.93 -31.52
C GLY A 64 -20.69 33.42 -32.87
N VAL A 65 -22.01 33.23 -32.97
CA VAL A 65 -22.67 32.72 -34.19
C VAL A 65 -22.58 33.64 -35.39
N SER A 66 -22.30 34.94 -35.19
CA SER A 66 -22.12 35.92 -36.24
C SER A 66 -20.74 35.89 -36.93
N TYR A 67 -19.78 35.20 -36.29
CA TYR A 67 -18.45 35.06 -36.90
C TYR A 67 -18.48 34.00 -38.01
N ARG A 68 -17.66 34.20 -39.05
CA ARG A 68 -17.60 33.28 -40.18
C ARG A 68 -17.03 31.95 -39.78
N THR A 69 -17.56 30.86 -40.30
CA THR A 69 -16.98 29.51 -40.22
C THR A 69 -15.66 29.50 -41.01
N ILE A 70 -14.59 29.03 -40.35
CA ILE A 70 -13.25 28.92 -40.93
C ILE A 70 -12.79 27.47 -41.10
N TYR A 71 -13.47 26.54 -40.37
CA TYR A 71 -13.25 25.12 -40.50
C TYR A 71 -14.54 24.36 -40.16
N ALA A 72 -14.89 23.35 -40.96
CA ALA A 72 -15.99 22.43 -40.68
C ALA A 72 -15.40 21.12 -40.14
N ALA A 73 -15.59 20.87 -38.87
CA ALA A 73 -15.07 19.70 -38.18
C ALA A 73 -16.10 18.57 -38.14
N HIS A 74 -15.64 17.35 -38.27
CA HIS A 74 -16.46 16.13 -38.20
C HIS A 74 -16.36 15.43 -36.86
N ARG A 75 -17.35 14.60 -36.56
CA ARG A 75 -17.40 13.78 -35.33
C ARG A 75 -16.10 12.99 -35.12
N GLY A 76 -15.52 13.13 -33.94
CA GLY A 76 -14.29 12.42 -33.53
C GLY A 76 -13.01 13.20 -33.78
N GLU A 77 -13.04 14.31 -34.58
CA GLU A 77 -11.88 15.17 -34.71
C GLU A 77 -11.50 15.80 -33.36
N THR A 78 -10.21 15.97 -33.13
CA THR A 78 -9.66 16.44 -31.87
C THR A 78 -8.73 17.62 -32.12
N PHE A 79 -8.90 18.68 -31.33
CA PHE A 79 -8.13 19.90 -31.42
C PHE A 79 -7.53 20.26 -30.08
N ALA A 80 -6.35 20.89 -30.08
CA ALA A 80 -5.76 21.40 -28.85
C ALA A 80 -6.66 22.54 -28.31
N LEU A 81 -6.94 22.50 -26.99
CA LEU A 81 -7.77 23.48 -26.30
C LEU A 81 -6.88 24.55 -25.67
N ASP A 82 -7.00 25.78 -26.17
CA ASP A 82 -6.20 26.92 -25.68
C ASP A 82 -6.91 27.74 -24.57
N GLY A 83 -8.20 27.49 -24.33
CA GLY A 83 -8.93 28.16 -23.27
C GLY A 83 -10.44 28.29 -23.49
N ARG A 84 -11.09 28.93 -22.50
CA ARG A 84 -12.51 29.32 -22.59
C ARG A 84 -12.64 30.83 -22.68
N THR A 85 -13.54 31.30 -23.52
CA THR A 85 -13.79 32.73 -23.65
C THR A 85 -14.93 33.18 -22.74
N GLY A 86 -14.72 34.24 -21.99
CA GLY A 86 -15.56 35.02 -21.06
C GLY A 86 -16.94 34.52 -20.64
N SER A 87 -17.87 34.24 -21.55
CA SER A 87 -19.21 33.72 -21.22
C SER A 87 -19.28 32.20 -21.04
N GLY A 88 -18.17 31.47 -21.26
CA GLY A 88 -18.08 30.02 -21.04
C GLY A 88 -18.72 29.13 -22.11
N PHE A 89 -19.46 29.69 -23.09
CA PHE A 89 -20.11 28.91 -24.15
C PHE A 89 -19.20 28.59 -25.34
N TRP A 90 -18.11 29.33 -25.51
CA TRP A 90 -17.19 29.18 -26.63
C TRP A 90 -15.82 28.70 -26.13
N LEU A 91 -15.33 27.65 -26.75
CA LEU A 91 -14.00 27.09 -26.50
C LEU A 91 -13.05 27.52 -27.61
N ARG A 92 -11.89 28.06 -27.23
CA ARG A 92 -10.83 28.40 -28.16
C ARG A 92 -9.98 27.16 -28.42
N VAL A 93 -9.92 26.76 -29.69
CA VAL A 93 -9.18 25.59 -30.15
C VAL A 93 -8.14 25.97 -31.19
N ILE A 94 -7.10 25.19 -31.30
CA ILE A 94 -6.05 25.39 -32.32
C ILE A 94 -6.25 24.38 -33.45
N LEU A 95 -6.40 24.89 -34.66
CA LEU A 95 -6.51 24.06 -35.86
C LEU A 95 -5.17 23.42 -36.24
N PRO A 96 -5.14 22.35 -37.05
CA PRO A 96 -3.91 21.71 -37.51
C PRO A 96 -2.93 22.64 -38.26
N ASP A 97 -3.43 23.74 -38.81
CA ASP A 97 -2.62 24.77 -39.48
C ASP A 97 -2.10 25.87 -38.52
N GLY A 98 -2.31 25.68 -37.19
CA GLY A 98 -1.88 26.63 -36.17
C GLY A 98 -2.80 27.83 -35.94
N ARG A 99 -3.89 27.99 -36.70
CA ARG A 99 -4.85 29.08 -36.50
C ARG A 99 -5.76 28.82 -35.31
N ALA A 100 -6.09 29.86 -34.55
CA ALA A 100 -7.11 29.79 -33.52
C ALA A 100 -8.51 29.80 -34.11
N ALA A 101 -9.38 28.94 -33.63
CA ALA A 101 -10.78 28.85 -33.95
C ALA A 101 -11.62 28.75 -32.68
N TYR A 102 -12.93 28.97 -32.81
CA TYR A 102 -13.86 28.89 -31.70
C TYR A 102 -14.95 27.88 -32.01
N ALA A 103 -15.05 26.88 -31.12
CA ALA A 103 -16.09 25.84 -31.12
C ALA A 103 -17.16 26.16 -30.08
N LEU A 104 -18.41 25.82 -30.37
CA LEU A 104 -19.48 25.89 -29.38
C LEU A 104 -19.31 24.76 -28.39
N GLY A 105 -19.44 25.05 -27.09
CA GLY A 105 -19.17 24.09 -26.03
C GLY A 105 -20.06 22.84 -26.05
N ASP A 106 -21.25 22.93 -26.62
CA ASP A 106 -22.18 21.80 -26.79
C ASP A 106 -21.80 20.86 -27.94
N GLU A 107 -20.96 21.32 -28.86
CA GLU A 107 -20.50 20.56 -30.04
C GLU A 107 -19.21 19.79 -29.78
N VAL A 108 -18.52 20.11 -28.70
CA VAL A 108 -17.21 19.51 -28.36
C VAL A 108 -17.14 19.09 -26.89
N GLN A 109 -16.47 17.98 -26.66
CA GLN A 109 -16.18 17.48 -25.30
C GLN A 109 -14.73 17.76 -24.95
N PRO A 110 -14.46 18.63 -23.96
CA PRO A 110 -13.11 18.85 -23.50
C PRO A 110 -12.61 17.66 -22.67
N PHE A 111 -11.34 17.29 -22.85
CA PHE A 111 -10.64 16.32 -22.03
C PHE A 111 -9.17 16.75 -21.87
N ALA A 112 -8.58 16.43 -20.72
CA ALA A 112 -7.18 16.68 -20.47
C ALA A 112 -6.39 15.40 -20.72
N VAL A 113 -5.26 15.53 -21.41
CA VAL A 113 -4.24 14.48 -21.50
C VAL A 113 -3.11 14.94 -20.60
N SER A 114 -2.89 14.26 -19.49
CA SER A 114 -1.71 14.51 -18.68
C SER A 114 -0.49 14.10 -19.50
N ALA A 115 0.43 15.01 -19.74
CA ALA A 115 1.72 14.71 -20.36
C ALA A 115 2.43 13.68 -19.46
N GLY A 116 2.51 12.44 -19.95
CA GLY A 116 3.03 11.30 -19.14
C GLY A 116 2.16 10.04 -19.18
N GLU A 117 0.93 10.12 -19.67
CA GLU A 117 0.21 8.93 -20.13
C GLU A 117 0.58 8.62 -21.60
N ASP A 118 1.86 8.47 -21.87
CA ASP A 118 2.27 7.54 -22.90
C ASP A 118 1.50 6.26 -22.65
N GLY A 119 0.70 5.80 -23.64
CA GLY A 119 -0.26 4.72 -23.54
C GLY A 119 0.25 3.57 -22.66
N PRO A 120 -0.51 2.62 -22.18
CA PRO A 120 -0.25 1.85 -20.99
C PRO A 120 1.22 1.48 -20.91
N SER A 121 2.02 2.30 -20.24
CA SER A 121 3.42 2.00 -19.98
C SER A 121 3.33 0.70 -19.24
N ARG A 122 3.78 -0.39 -19.85
CA ARG A 122 3.80 -1.68 -19.18
C ARG A 122 4.51 -1.41 -17.88
N PRO A 123 3.81 -1.51 -16.74
CA PRO A 123 4.44 -1.19 -15.47
C PRO A 123 5.71 -1.98 -15.40
N GLY A 124 6.80 -1.35 -15.01
CA GLY A 124 8.07 -2.02 -14.81
C GLY A 124 7.85 -3.25 -13.93
N LEU A 125 8.75 -4.20 -13.96
CA LEU A 125 8.63 -5.43 -13.14
C LEU A 125 8.38 -5.09 -11.66
N PHE A 126 8.87 -3.96 -11.21
CA PHE A 126 8.71 -3.43 -9.87
C PHE A 126 8.03 -2.06 -9.92
N ALA A 127 6.97 -1.89 -9.15
CA ALA A 127 6.20 -0.66 -9.04
C ALA A 127 5.96 -0.31 -7.57
N PRO A 128 5.62 0.95 -7.24
CA PRO A 128 5.08 1.30 -5.94
C PRO A 128 3.85 0.45 -5.60
N PRO A 129 3.63 0.10 -4.32
CA PRO A 129 2.43 -0.64 -3.93
C PRO A 129 1.19 0.21 -4.20
N PRO A 130 0.11 -0.38 -4.77
CA PRO A 130 -1.12 0.33 -5.15
C PRO A 130 -1.99 0.64 -3.93
N LEU A 131 -1.46 1.40 -2.98
CA LEU A 131 -2.16 1.79 -1.74
C LEU A 131 -3.15 2.93 -2.00
N GLU A 132 -2.83 3.83 -2.91
CA GLU A 132 -3.71 4.91 -3.33
C GLU A 132 -4.81 4.37 -4.25
N GLY A 133 -6.06 4.58 -3.88
CA GLY A 133 -7.22 4.07 -4.62
C GLY A 133 -7.66 2.64 -4.26
N SER A 134 -6.87 1.88 -3.51
CA SER A 134 -7.28 0.56 -3.01
C SER A 134 -8.10 0.72 -1.73
N ARG A 135 -9.14 -0.10 -1.59
CA ARG A 135 -10.00 -0.14 -0.38
C ARG A 135 -9.57 -1.22 0.59
N GLY A 136 -9.02 -2.30 0.08
CA GLY A 136 -8.62 -3.44 0.88
C GLY A 136 -7.64 -4.35 0.17
N GLY A 137 -7.19 -5.38 0.87
CA GLY A 137 -6.28 -6.36 0.34
C GLY A 137 -6.29 -7.66 1.13
N LEU A 138 -5.67 -8.66 0.56
CA LEU A 138 -5.40 -9.93 1.20
C LEU A 138 -3.95 -10.32 0.93
N THR A 139 -3.20 -10.61 1.99
CA THR A 139 -1.82 -11.08 1.90
C THR A 139 -1.70 -12.45 2.55
N LEU A 140 -1.07 -13.39 1.86
CA LEU A 140 -0.65 -14.67 2.43
C LEU A 140 0.83 -14.56 2.78
N VAL A 141 1.15 -14.88 4.03
CA VAL A 141 2.49 -14.76 4.60
C VAL A 141 2.95 -16.12 5.07
N GLY A 142 4.20 -16.47 4.78
CA GLY A 142 4.84 -17.67 5.29
C GLY A 142 6.22 -17.35 5.80
N GLY A 143 6.65 -18.03 6.87
CA GLY A 143 7.93 -17.70 7.48
C GLY A 143 8.36 -18.65 8.59
N LEU A 144 9.37 -18.17 9.31
CA LEU A 144 9.95 -18.88 10.45
C LEU A 144 9.64 -18.12 11.74
N LEU A 145 9.14 -18.83 12.71
CA LEU A 145 8.97 -18.38 14.08
C LEU A 145 10.07 -18.98 14.96
N SER A 146 10.80 -18.12 15.64
CA SER A 146 11.92 -18.50 16.51
C SER A 146 11.58 -18.17 17.95
N ILE A 147 11.43 -19.18 18.79
CA ILE A 147 11.11 -19.05 20.22
C ILE A 147 12.31 -19.50 21.05
N PRO A 148 12.80 -18.69 21.98
CA PRO A 148 13.79 -19.15 22.94
C PRO A 148 13.16 -20.13 23.94
N VAL A 149 13.79 -21.30 24.11
CA VAL A 149 13.44 -22.32 25.07
C VAL A 149 14.48 -22.39 26.22
N VAL A 150 14.18 -23.17 27.24
CA VAL A 150 15.06 -23.33 28.41
C VAL A 150 16.47 -23.74 27.99
N GLY A 151 17.49 -23.13 28.58
CA GLY A 151 18.91 -23.44 28.31
C GLY A 151 19.51 -22.73 27.08
N ASN A 152 19.00 -21.56 26.68
CA ASN A 152 19.46 -20.79 25.52
C ASN A 152 19.29 -21.47 24.15
N ALA A 153 18.60 -22.61 24.07
CA ALA A 153 18.23 -23.20 22.80
C ALA A 153 17.13 -22.36 22.10
N ILE A 154 17.20 -22.29 20.79
CA ILE A 154 16.18 -21.61 19.96
C ILE A 154 15.44 -22.71 19.21
N GLN A 155 14.16 -22.83 19.46
CA GLN A 155 13.26 -23.65 18.66
C GLN A 155 12.74 -22.84 17.49
N ARG A 156 12.81 -23.41 16.27
CA ARG A 156 12.32 -22.79 15.04
C ARG A 156 11.28 -23.70 14.42
N PHE A 157 10.19 -23.09 13.95
CA PHE A 157 9.17 -23.79 13.20
C PHE A 157 8.56 -22.86 12.14
N GLY A 158 8.02 -23.46 11.09
CA GLY A 158 7.33 -22.75 10.05
C GLY A 158 5.98 -22.24 10.52
N TYR A 159 5.51 -21.14 9.95
CA TYR A 159 4.13 -20.68 10.10
C TYR A 159 3.61 -20.13 8.77
N VAL A 160 2.29 -20.18 8.61
CA VAL A 160 1.57 -19.55 7.51
C VAL A 160 0.44 -18.71 8.08
N GLU A 161 0.17 -17.56 7.45
CA GLU A 161 -0.78 -16.59 7.95
C GLU A 161 -1.48 -15.88 6.80
N ALA A 162 -2.80 -15.72 6.90
CA ALA A 162 -3.60 -14.88 6.02
C ALA A 162 -3.85 -13.54 6.70
N ARG A 163 -3.65 -12.44 5.95
CA ARG A 163 -3.83 -11.07 6.43
C ARG A 163 -4.79 -10.30 5.54
N PRO A 164 -6.08 -10.27 5.85
CA PRO A 164 -6.99 -9.30 5.29
C PRO A 164 -6.61 -7.90 5.78
N SER A 165 -6.72 -6.90 4.91
CA SER A 165 -6.42 -5.51 5.24
C SER A 165 -7.45 -4.55 4.66
N ILE A 166 -7.64 -3.43 5.34
CA ILE A 166 -8.45 -2.30 4.88
C ILE A 166 -7.51 -1.09 4.81
N VAL A 167 -7.41 -0.47 3.65
CA VAL A 167 -6.61 0.74 3.45
C VAL A 167 -7.45 1.94 3.88
N VAL A 168 -7.07 2.57 4.98
CA VAL A 168 -7.73 3.77 5.51
C VAL A 168 -7.16 5.03 4.86
N HIS A 169 -5.85 5.02 4.63
CA HIS A 169 -5.11 6.10 3.98
C HIS A 169 -3.90 5.49 3.27
N LYS A 170 -3.36 6.15 2.25
CA LYS A 170 -2.17 5.67 1.53
C LYS A 170 -0.98 5.29 2.43
N SER A 171 -0.92 5.87 3.63
CA SER A 171 0.11 5.58 4.62
C SER A 171 -0.36 4.72 5.79
N VAL A 172 -1.64 4.31 5.84
CA VAL A 172 -2.22 3.62 7.00
C VAL A 172 -3.17 2.52 6.55
N SER A 173 -2.97 1.30 7.06
CA SER A 173 -3.91 0.18 6.93
C SER A 173 -4.31 -0.39 8.29
N LEU A 174 -5.51 -0.94 8.35
CA LEU A 174 -5.94 -1.86 9.39
C LEU A 174 -5.76 -3.27 8.86
N GLU A 175 -5.05 -4.11 9.60
CA GLU A 175 -4.74 -5.49 9.19
C GLU A 175 -5.31 -6.47 10.21
N GLY A 176 -6.11 -7.43 9.76
CA GLY A 176 -6.40 -8.64 10.52
C GLY A 176 -5.32 -9.69 10.25
N PHE A 177 -5.21 -10.68 11.11
CA PHE A 177 -4.38 -11.84 10.84
C PHE A 177 -4.99 -13.12 11.45
N VAL A 178 -4.85 -14.21 10.70
CA VAL A 178 -5.15 -15.56 11.16
C VAL A 178 -4.12 -16.50 10.53
N GLY A 179 -3.47 -17.31 11.35
CA GLY A 179 -2.39 -18.18 10.91
C GLY A 179 -2.21 -19.40 11.80
N ASP A 180 -1.41 -20.32 11.31
CA ASP A 180 -1.08 -21.56 11.98
C ASP A 180 0.43 -21.78 12.04
N GLY A 181 0.92 -22.16 13.22
CA GLY A 181 2.28 -22.60 13.44
C GLY A 181 2.41 -24.09 13.12
N LEU A 182 3.27 -24.40 12.14
CA LEU A 182 3.48 -25.76 11.64
C LEU A 182 4.40 -26.52 12.59
N THR A 183 3.82 -27.24 13.56
CA THR A 183 4.57 -28.07 14.50
C THR A 183 4.12 -29.53 14.42
N SER A 184 5.04 -30.46 14.72
CA SER A 184 4.71 -31.89 14.79
C SER A 184 3.82 -32.25 16.00
N ASP A 185 3.84 -31.42 17.02
CA ASP A 185 3.26 -31.73 18.33
C ASP A 185 1.84 -31.18 18.51
N GLY A 186 1.35 -30.42 17.56
CA GLY A 186 0.01 -29.83 17.61
C GLY A 186 -0.16 -28.64 16.68
N THR A 187 -1.33 -28.02 16.73
CA THR A 187 -1.69 -26.81 15.97
C THR A 187 -1.59 -25.59 16.87
N GLN A 188 -1.02 -24.52 16.35
CA GLN A 188 -0.89 -23.25 17.06
C GLN A 188 -1.60 -22.15 16.26
N LEU A 189 -2.88 -21.92 16.56
CA LEU A 189 -3.69 -20.92 15.89
C LEU A 189 -3.37 -19.52 16.42
N LEU A 190 -2.82 -18.66 15.57
CA LEU A 190 -2.53 -17.26 15.83
C LEU A 190 -3.58 -16.39 15.16
N TYR A 191 -4.20 -15.45 15.87
CA TYR A 191 -5.23 -14.57 15.33
C TYR A 191 -5.25 -13.20 16.00
N GLY A 192 -5.70 -12.17 15.28
CA GLY A 192 -5.82 -10.84 15.85
C GLY A 192 -5.93 -9.73 14.81
N GLY A 193 -5.56 -8.53 15.22
CA GLY A 193 -5.59 -7.37 14.36
C GLY A 193 -4.60 -6.29 14.78
N GLY A 194 -4.34 -5.36 13.86
CA GLY A 194 -3.37 -4.32 14.09
C GLY A 194 -3.43 -3.20 13.06
N VAL A 195 -2.41 -2.38 13.09
CA VAL A 195 -2.24 -1.21 12.22
C VAL A 195 -0.89 -1.30 11.52
N GLY A 196 -0.89 -1.09 10.21
CA GLY A 196 0.29 -0.92 9.38
C GLY A 196 0.48 0.56 9.02
N LEU A 197 1.71 1.05 9.12
CA LEU A 197 2.12 2.38 8.71
C LEU A 197 3.14 2.27 7.58
N TYR A 198 2.80 2.78 6.40
CA TYR A 198 3.64 2.82 5.22
C TYR A 198 4.40 4.14 5.19
N LEU A 199 5.73 4.09 5.29
CA LEU A 199 6.57 5.27 5.47
C LEU A 199 6.82 6.02 4.17
N ALA A 200 6.83 5.31 3.05
CA ALA A 200 7.07 5.89 1.73
C ALA A 200 6.18 5.18 0.65
N PRO A 201 4.86 5.42 0.65
CA PRO A 201 3.92 4.69 -0.22
C PRO A 201 4.12 4.92 -1.72
N SER A 202 4.78 6.02 -2.10
CA SER A 202 5.12 6.34 -3.50
C SER A 202 6.45 5.72 -3.98
N TRP A 203 7.22 5.10 -3.08
CA TRP A 203 8.47 4.46 -3.46
C TRP A 203 8.24 3.05 -4.00
N VAL A 204 9.07 2.65 -4.97
CA VAL A 204 9.04 1.28 -5.52
C VAL A 204 9.24 0.23 -4.43
N VAL A 205 10.14 0.49 -3.49
CA VAL A 205 10.31 -0.30 -2.27
C VAL A 205 9.78 0.54 -1.10
N CYS A 206 8.60 0.21 -0.62
CA CYS A 206 7.92 0.94 0.45
C CYS A 206 8.26 0.30 1.81
N PRO A 207 9.03 0.98 2.68
CA PRO A 207 9.22 0.54 4.05
C PRO A 207 7.93 0.68 4.84
N PHE A 208 7.67 -0.25 5.74
CA PHE A 208 6.53 -0.17 6.65
C PHE A 208 6.90 -0.61 8.06
N VAL A 209 6.11 -0.15 9.03
CA VAL A 209 6.12 -0.63 10.40
C VAL A 209 4.70 -1.02 10.81
N GLY A 210 4.57 -1.93 11.75
CA GLY A 210 3.28 -2.41 12.19
C GLY A 210 3.24 -2.77 13.67
N LEU A 211 2.06 -2.58 14.25
CA LEU A 211 1.72 -3.00 15.60
C LEU A 211 0.43 -3.80 15.55
N ALA A 212 0.38 -4.91 16.26
CA ALA A 212 -0.80 -5.76 16.31
C ALA A 212 -0.94 -6.43 17.69
N ALA A 213 -2.16 -6.86 18.00
CA ALA A 213 -2.46 -7.64 19.20
C ALA A 213 -3.49 -8.72 18.86
N GLY A 214 -3.49 -9.79 19.64
CA GLY A 214 -4.40 -10.91 19.41
C GLY A 214 -4.24 -12.04 20.40
N GLY A 215 -4.56 -13.25 19.95
CA GLY A 215 -4.48 -14.48 20.71
C GLY A 215 -3.66 -15.55 20.00
N LEU A 216 -3.12 -16.45 20.78
CA LEU A 216 -2.48 -17.68 20.34
C LEU A 216 -3.14 -18.84 21.09
N SER A 217 -3.89 -19.68 20.38
CA SER A 217 -4.51 -20.87 20.93
C SER A 217 -3.71 -22.11 20.55
N VAL A 218 -3.27 -22.87 21.56
CA VAL A 218 -2.46 -24.07 21.39
C VAL A 218 -3.36 -25.31 21.53
N PHE A 219 -3.38 -26.13 20.47
CA PHE A 219 -4.12 -27.40 20.42
C PHE A 219 -3.13 -28.55 20.28
N PRO A 220 -2.78 -29.22 21.38
CA PRO A 220 -1.84 -30.34 21.35
C PRO A 220 -2.44 -31.57 20.67
N ASN A 221 -1.61 -32.35 19.97
CA ASN A 221 -2.00 -33.66 19.49
C ASN A 221 -2.25 -34.61 20.65
N ALA A 222 -3.06 -35.66 20.45
CA ALA A 222 -3.42 -36.64 21.50
C ALA A 222 -2.21 -37.33 22.13
N ASP A 223 -1.13 -37.47 21.37
CA ASP A 223 0.11 -38.14 21.79
C ASP A 223 1.19 -37.17 22.32
N SER A 224 0.87 -35.86 22.41
CA SER A 224 1.82 -34.85 22.87
C SER A 224 1.86 -34.81 24.40
N PHE A 225 3.01 -35.13 24.97
CA PHE A 225 3.27 -34.97 26.40
C PHE A 225 3.86 -33.61 26.78
N VAL A 226 4.21 -32.79 25.78
CA VAL A 226 4.97 -31.53 25.94
C VAL A 226 4.05 -30.30 25.88
N LEU A 227 3.05 -30.31 24.99
CA LEU A 227 2.14 -29.18 24.82
C LEU A 227 0.88 -29.37 25.69
N LYS A 228 0.45 -28.30 26.32
CA LYS A 228 -0.87 -28.20 26.97
C LYS A 228 -1.78 -27.29 26.15
N ARG A 229 -3.07 -27.57 26.21
CA ARG A 229 -4.07 -26.64 25.65
C ARG A 229 -4.04 -25.35 26.45
N GLU A 230 -3.75 -24.25 25.78
CA GLU A 230 -3.58 -22.94 26.39
C GLU A 230 -4.00 -21.86 25.44
N ASP A 231 -4.68 -20.84 25.98
CA ASP A 231 -5.02 -19.61 25.25
C ASP A 231 -4.18 -18.47 25.81
N LEU A 232 -3.38 -17.86 24.94
CA LEU A 232 -2.38 -16.87 25.30
C LEU A 232 -2.69 -15.55 24.59
N TYR A 233 -2.36 -14.44 25.22
CA TYR A 233 -2.38 -13.14 24.57
C TYR A 233 -1.07 -12.87 23.87
N VAL A 234 -1.15 -12.21 22.71
CA VAL A 234 0.04 -11.84 21.93
C VAL A 234 0.01 -10.36 21.56
N ALA A 235 1.20 -9.76 21.59
CA ALA A 235 1.45 -8.46 20.99
C ALA A 235 2.56 -8.60 19.96
N ARG A 236 2.39 -7.98 18.80
CA ARG A 236 3.33 -8.02 17.69
C ARG A 236 3.79 -6.61 17.36
N ALA A 237 5.09 -6.42 17.17
CA ALA A 237 5.68 -5.18 16.69
C ALA A 237 6.78 -5.51 15.70
N GLY A 238 6.85 -4.78 14.59
CA GLY A 238 7.89 -5.02 13.60
C GLY A 238 7.73 -4.16 12.38
N GLY A 239 8.41 -4.56 11.32
CA GLY A 239 8.37 -3.86 10.06
C GLY A 239 9.05 -4.63 8.95
N GLY A 240 9.10 -4.03 7.78
CA GLY A 240 9.64 -4.65 6.61
C GLY A 240 9.57 -3.75 5.39
N ILE A 241 9.56 -4.40 4.24
CA ILE A 241 9.43 -3.74 2.94
C ILE A 241 8.30 -4.36 2.14
N LEU A 242 7.67 -3.53 1.35
CA LEU A 242 6.57 -3.87 0.46
C LEU A 242 6.89 -3.34 -0.93
N PHE A 243 6.69 -4.12 -1.98
CA PHE A 243 6.78 -3.67 -3.37
C PHE A 243 5.78 -4.44 -4.25
N ALA A 244 5.36 -3.83 -5.34
CA ALA A 244 4.42 -4.44 -6.27
C ALA A 244 5.13 -5.08 -7.45
N LEU A 245 4.64 -6.27 -7.85
CA LEU A 245 4.92 -6.89 -9.13
C LEU A 245 3.71 -6.65 -10.04
N ARG A 246 3.92 -5.98 -11.18
CA ARG A 246 2.88 -5.74 -12.20
C ARG A 246 1.56 -5.19 -11.63
N ASN A 247 1.64 -4.10 -10.87
CA ASN A 247 0.53 -3.27 -10.39
C ASN A 247 -0.44 -3.87 -9.37
N ARG A 248 -0.50 -5.18 -9.17
CA ARG A 248 -1.51 -5.78 -8.27
C ARG A 248 -0.97 -6.84 -7.33
N ILE A 249 0.12 -7.52 -7.69
CA ILE A 249 0.72 -8.55 -6.84
C ILE A 249 1.76 -7.88 -5.96
N LEU A 250 1.53 -7.93 -4.67
CA LEU A 250 2.43 -7.38 -3.66
C LEU A 250 3.35 -8.45 -3.14
N VAL A 251 4.61 -8.10 -3.00
CA VAL A 251 5.59 -8.88 -2.25
C VAL A 251 5.87 -8.15 -0.94
N ARG A 252 5.73 -8.86 0.16
CA ARG A 252 5.98 -8.37 1.52
C ARG A 252 7.11 -9.17 2.14
N LEU A 253 8.11 -8.50 2.67
CA LEU A 253 9.17 -9.10 3.49
C LEU A 253 9.17 -8.40 4.83
N GLU A 254 9.16 -9.16 5.92
CA GLU A 254 9.03 -8.59 7.27
C GLU A 254 9.84 -9.34 8.31
N ALA A 255 10.23 -8.59 9.33
CA ALA A 255 10.76 -9.10 10.58
C ALA A 255 9.95 -8.51 11.73
N THR A 256 9.38 -9.38 12.57
CA THR A 256 8.56 -8.91 13.70
C THR A 256 8.97 -9.60 14.99
N ASN A 257 8.74 -8.90 16.08
CA ASN A 257 8.85 -9.41 17.43
C ASN A 257 7.44 -9.76 17.92
N LEU A 258 7.25 -10.97 18.38
CA LEU A 258 6.02 -11.50 18.96
C LEU A 258 6.22 -11.70 20.46
N SER A 259 5.52 -10.91 21.24
CA SER A 259 5.48 -11.03 22.71
C SER A 259 4.29 -11.88 23.10
N ILE A 260 4.53 -13.03 23.75
CA ILE A 260 3.53 -14.00 24.17
C ILE A 260 3.38 -13.88 25.68
N PHE A 261 2.16 -13.64 26.16
CA PHE A 261 1.82 -13.47 27.56
C PHE A 261 1.04 -14.66 28.06
N SER A 262 1.61 -15.43 28.99
CA SER A 262 0.91 -16.44 29.77
C SER A 262 0.69 -15.96 31.19
N ALA A 263 -0.11 -16.67 31.96
CA ALA A 263 -0.37 -16.33 33.37
C ALA A 263 0.90 -16.35 34.26
N GLU A 264 1.89 -17.16 33.91
CA GLU A 264 3.09 -17.39 34.71
C GLU A 264 4.37 -16.83 34.07
N ALA A 265 4.40 -16.57 32.75
CA ALA A 265 5.62 -16.21 32.06
C ALA A 265 5.37 -15.31 30.84
N TYR A 266 6.37 -14.50 30.52
CA TYR A 266 6.49 -13.75 29.32
C TYR A 266 7.52 -14.42 28.41
N LYS A 267 7.15 -14.66 27.15
CA LYS A 267 8.06 -15.18 26.13
C LYS A 267 8.14 -14.19 24.97
N ASN A 268 9.32 -14.05 24.44
CA ASN A 268 9.58 -13.20 23.30
C ASN A 268 10.05 -14.07 22.12
N ALA A 269 9.34 -14.03 21.03
CA ALA A 269 9.64 -14.75 19.81
C ALA A 269 9.94 -13.79 18.68
N GLN A 270 10.75 -14.20 17.71
CA GLN A 270 11.05 -13.44 16.53
C GLN A 270 10.50 -14.16 15.30
N THR A 271 9.90 -13.41 14.38
CA THR A 271 9.42 -13.94 13.11
C THR A 271 10.14 -13.26 11.95
N TYR A 272 10.47 -14.05 10.95
CA TYR A 272 11.00 -13.63 9.67
C TYR A 272 10.12 -14.24 8.60
N ALA A 273 9.51 -13.40 7.78
CA ALA A 273 8.49 -13.86 6.86
C ALA A 273 8.52 -13.16 5.50
N GLY A 274 8.05 -13.88 4.51
CA GLY A 274 7.73 -13.34 3.19
C GLY A 274 6.30 -13.66 2.81
N GLY A 275 5.69 -12.79 2.02
CA GLY A 275 4.30 -12.96 1.61
C GLY A 275 3.99 -12.41 0.24
N LEU A 276 2.91 -12.91 -0.33
CA LEU A 276 2.31 -12.42 -1.56
C LEU A 276 0.90 -11.94 -1.26
N GLY A 277 0.53 -10.80 -1.81
CA GLY A 277 -0.78 -10.21 -1.61
C GLY A 277 -1.35 -9.56 -2.85
N VAL A 278 -2.62 -9.23 -2.77
CA VAL A 278 -3.34 -8.44 -3.76
C VAL A 278 -4.11 -7.34 -3.05
N TYR A 279 -4.15 -6.15 -3.67
CA TYR A 279 -4.98 -5.03 -3.24
C TYR A 279 -6.05 -4.75 -4.29
N PHE A 280 -7.23 -4.31 -3.86
CA PHE A 280 -8.40 -4.06 -4.69
C PHE A 280 -9.25 -2.88 -4.16
#